data_6d82341e5a7bf0f2c63ae76c57a787a0
#
_entry.id   6d82341e5a7bf0f2c63ae76c57a787a0
#
_cell.length_a   1.000
_cell.length_b   1.000
_cell.length_c   1.000
_cell.angle_alpha   90.00
_cell.angle_beta   90.00
_cell.angle_gamma   90.00
#
_symmetry.space_group_name_H-M   'P 1'
#
loop_
_entity.id
_entity.type
_entity.pdbx_description
1 polymer ?
#
loop_
_entity_poly.entity_id
_entity_poly.type
_entity_poly.pdbx_seq_one_letter_code
_entity_poly.pdbx_strand_id
1 'polypeptide(L)'
;HGMGQECHDGMHCFISIHIEAEGDYGFALPHDAVMHVIPREHAGHDDHSDHGDHADGFEWAGIFEMNDATHTWSMQKVGGDYADPSMWLVLIPTDTPTEDTMHSLESGVEALVDAGCTVVEDGESMSSIAASGTCFELHVGDGDDTTYTIDTSGFTGMAMYAQHVPTEFERDQHYLKDSAGTDIEPVAQEGAGAHDHGHGEEEDLGRFDP
;
A
#
# COMPACT_ATOMS: atom_id res chain seq x y z
N HIS A 1 -12.79 -27.72 -16.49
CA HIS A 1 -13.01 -28.13 -15.10
C HIS A 1 -12.01 -29.21 -14.75
N GLY A 2 -10.83 -28.88 -14.24
CA GLY A 2 -9.82 -29.81 -13.77
C GLY A 2 -9.56 -29.54 -12.29
N MET A 3 -10.13 -30.37 -11.41
CA MET A 3 -9.66 -30.46 -10.04
C MET A 3 -8.57 -31.53 -10.04
N GLY A 4 -7.33 -31.10 -9.80
CA GLY A 4 -6.22 -32.02 -9.51
C GLY A 4 -6.10 -32.13 -8.00
N GLN A 5 -6.34 -33.30 -7.44
CA GLN A 5 -6.10 -33.61 -6.05
C GLN A 5 -4.83 -34.45 -5.96
N GLU A 6 -3.81 -33.94 -5.30
CA GLU A 6 -2.60 -34.67 -4.95
C GLU A 6 -2.48 -34.80 -3.45
N CYS A 7 -2.58 -35.99 -2.91
CA CYS A 7 -2.37 -36.30 -1.51
C CYS A 7 -1.06 -37.12 -1.38
N HIS A 8 -0.10 -36.60 -0.62
CA HIS A 8 1.14 -37.26 -0.27
C HIS A 8 1.13 -37.75 1.17
N ASP A 9 1.32 -39.05 1.37
CA ASP A 9 1.51 -39.76 2.65
C ASP A 9 0.74 -39.20 3.88
N GLY A 10 -0.59 -39.26 3.79
CA GLY A 10 -1.44 -39.40 4.97
C GLY A 10 -1.75 -38.16 5.77
N MET A 11 -1.20 -36.96 5.49
CA MET A 11 -1.47 -35.79 6.33
C MET A 11 -1.66 -34.44 5.62
N HIS A 12 -1.32 -34.29 4.36
CA HIS A 12 -1.49 -33.02 3.65
C HIS A 12 -2.00 -33.26 2.22
N CYS A 13 -3.10 -32.60 1.86
CA CYS A 13 -3.66 -32.61 0.51
C CYS A 13 -3.64 -31.21 -0.08
N PHE A 14 -3.23 -31.09 -1.35
CA PHE A 14 -3.30 -29.83 -2.08
C PHE A 14 -4.47 -29.89 -3.07
N ILE A 15 -5.28 -28.85 -3.08
CA ILE A 15 -6.36 -28.65 -4.05
C ILE A 15 -6.04 -27.38 -4.82
N SER A 16 -5.88 -27.48 -6.14
CA SER A 16 -5.75 -26.33 -7.00
C SER A 16 -7.14 -25.88 -7.47
N ILE A 17 -7.49 -24.62 -7.21
CA ILE A 17 -8.75 -24.01 -7.60
C ILE A 17 -8.44 -22.87 -8.57
N HIS A 18 -8.98 -22.96 -9.77
CA HIS A 18 -8.92 -21.89 -10.74
C HIS A 18 -10.20 -21.06 -10.65
N ILE A 19 -10.06 -19.77 -10.33
CA ILE A 19 -11.17 -18.82 -10.21
C ILE A 19 -11.15 -17.94 -11.45
N GLU A 20 -12.23 -17.99 -12.26
CA GLU A 20 -12.34 -17.26 -13.54
C GLU A 20 -13.09 -15.92 -13.43
N ALA A 21 -13.63 -15.59 -12.25
CA ALA A 21 -14.37 -14.36 -12.04
C ALA A 21 -14.25 -13.90 -10.59
N GLU A 22 -14.24 -12.61 -10.37
CA GLU A 22 -14.32 -12.04 -9.03
C GLU A 22 -15.63 -12.40 -8.33
N GLY A 23 -15.58 -12.62 -7.02
CA GLY A 23 -16.75 -12.95 -6.21
C GLY A 23 -16.40 -13.64 -4.91
N ASP A 24 -17.39 -13.76 -4.03
CA ASP A 24 -17.25 -14.48 -2.77
C ASP A 24 -17.34 -15.99 -3.01
N TYR A 25 -16.31 -16.73 -2.59
CA TYR A 25 -16.25 -18.19 -2.71
C TYR A 25 -16.23 -18.84 -1.33
N GLY A 26 -17.21 -19.69 -1.07
CA GLY A 26 -17.32 -20.43 0.19
C GLY A 26 -16.66 -21.80 0.09
N PHE A 27 -15.85 -22.18 1.10
CA PHE A 27 -15.26 -23.50 1.24
C PHE A 27 -15.84 -24.19 2.48
N ALA A 28 -16.39 -25.39 2.30
CA ALA A 28 -16.82 -26.24 3.41
C ALA A 28 -15.71 -27.23 3.75
N LEU A 29 -15.15 -27.10 4.94
CA LEU A 29 -14.11 -27.99 5.46
C LEU A 29 -14.64 -28.80 6.64
N PRO A 30 -14.13 -30.03 6.88
CA PRO A 30 -14.34 -30.71 8.15
C PRO A 30 -13.87 -29.86 9.32
N HIS A 31 -14.50 -29.98 10.48
CA HIS A 31 -14.27 -29.10 11.65
C HIS A 31 -12.84 -29.16 12.22
N ASP A 32 -12.08 -30.17 11.84
CA ASP A 32 -10.70 -30.45 12.25
C ASP A 32 -9.66 -30.19 11.12
N ALA A 33 -10.11 -29.70 9.95
CA ALA A 33 -9.22 -29.35 8.87
C ALA A 33 -8.73 -27.90 8.97
N VAL A 34 -7.44 -27.68 8.75
CA VAL A 34 -6.82 -26.36 8.62
C VAL A 34 -6.54 -26.13 7.15
N MET A 35 -7.03 -25.02 6.61
CA MET A 35 -6.77 -24.63 5.23
C MET A 35 -5.71 -23.50 5.20
N HIS A 36 -4.71 -23.70 4.37
CA HIS A 36 -3.76 -22.66 4.00
C HIS A 36 -3.97 -22.32 2.53
N VAL A 37 -4.23 -21.05 2.21
CA VAL A 37 -4.30 -20.57 0.84
C VAL A 37 -2.89 -20.18 0.42
N ILE A 38 -2.37 -20.85 -0.61
CA ILE A 38 -1.07 -20.54 -1.19
C ILE A 38 -1.35 -19.96 -2.58
N PRO A 39 -1.10 -18.66 -2.82
CA PRO A 39 -1.20 -18.11 -4.15
C PRO A 39 -0.20 -18.81 -5.07
N ARG A 40 -0.63 -19.15 -6.27
CA ARG A 40 0.25 -19.78 -7.27
C ARG A 40 0.62 -18.73 -8.29
N GLU A 41 1.91 -18.48 -8.42
CA GLU A 41 2.46 -17.73 -9.54
C GLU A 41 2.14 -18.45 -10.86
N HIS A 42 1.57 -17.76 -11.82
CA HIS A 42 1.37 -18.28 -13.18
C HIS A 42 2.71 -18.31 -13.92
N ALA A 43 3.26 -19.52 -14.10
CA ALA A 43 4.36 -19.72 -15.03
C ALA A 43 3.84 -19.62 -16.48
N GLY A 44 4.13 -18.52 -17.14
CA GLY A 44 4.23 -18.40 -18.60
C GLY A 44 2.94 -18.08 -19.35
N HIS A 45 2.71 -16.83 -19.62
CA HIS A 45 2.30 -16.34 -20.94
C HIS A 45 2.87 -14.94 -21.13
N ASP A 46 3.75 -14.80 -22.13
CA ASP A 46 4.19 -13.54 -22.69
C ASP A 46 2.96 -12.79 -23.24
N ASP A 47 2.45 -11.80 -22.52
CA ASP A 47 1.86 -10.63 -23.13
C ASP A 47 1.86 -9.46 -22.12
N HIS A 48 2.33 -8.35 -22.58
CA HIS A 48 2.65 -7.12 -21.90
C HIS A 48 1.48 -6.56 -21.07
N SER A 49 1.55 -6.72 -19.76
CA SER A 49 1.14 -5.75 -18.75
C SER A 49 2.02 -6.02 -17.53
N ASP A 50 3.09 -5.24 -17.45
CA ASP A 50 4.06 -5.23 -16.38
C ASP A 50 3.41 -4.57 -15.16
N HIS A 51 2.55 -5.31 -14.46
CA HIS A 51 2.16 -5.01 -13.09
C HIS A 51 3.12 -5.81 -12.22
N GLY A 52 4.20 -5.13 -11.79
CA GLY A 52 5.28 -5.70 -11.01
C GLY A 52 4.76 -6.51 -9.83
N ASP A 53 5.34 -7.71 -9.66
CA ASP A 53 5.29 -8.44 -8.40
C ASP A 53 5.72 -7.48 -7.30
N HIS A 54 4.78 -7.03 -6.46
CA HIS A 54 5.11 -6.26 -5.27
C HIS A 54 6.05 -7.11 -4.44
N ALA A 55 7.26 -6.63 -4.20
CA ALA A 55 8.20 -7.26 -3.30
C ALA A 55 7.47 -7.57 -1.99
N ASP A 56 7.56 -8.83 -1.54
CA ASP A 56 6.86 -9.36 -0.36
C ASP A 56 7.08 -8.47 0.87
N GLY A 57 6.26 -7.45 1.08
CA GLY A 57 6.45 -6.60 2.25
C GLY A 57 5.57 -5.37 2.41
N PHE A 58 5.10 -4.71 1.36
CA PHE A 58 4.17 -3.57 1.48
C PHE A 58 2.88 -3.84 0.72
N GLU A 59 1.76 -3.30 1.25
CA GLU A 59 0.44 -3.42 0.61
C GLU A 59 0.07 -2.17 -0.19
N TRP A 60 0.81 -1.08 0.01
CA TRP A 60 0.55 0.18 -0.65
C TRP A 60 1.83 0.97 -0.90
N ALA A 61 1.90 1.63 -2.06
CA ALA A 61 2.90 2.62 -2.41
C ALA A 61 2.22 3.89 -2.93
N GLY A 62 2.80 5.05 -2.60
CA GLY A 62 2.38 6.35 -3.11
C GLY A 62 3.55 7.30 -3.26
N ILE A 63 3.49 8.21 -4.23
CA ILE A 63 4.50 9.24 -4.42
C ILE A 63 3.87 10.61 -4.44
N PHE A 64 4.47 11.56 -3.74
CA PHE A 64 3.89 12.86 -3.43
C PHE A 64 4.82 14.00 -3.74
N GLU A 65 4.26 15.16 -4.11
CA GLU A 65 4.94 16.44 -4.05
C GLU A 65 4.92 16.98 -2.61
N MET A 66 6.09 17.38 -2.09
CA MET A 66 6.24 17.94 -0.74
C MET A 66 6.50 19.44 -0.85
N ASN A 67 5.47 20.24 -0.64
CA ASN A 67 5.53 21.69 -0.81
C ASN A 67 5.80 22.46 0.50
N ASP A 68 5.72 21.78 1.65
CA ASP A 68 5.93 22.33 2.98
C ASP A 68 7.11 21.67 3.70
N ALA A 69 7.60 22.33 4.74
CA ALA A 69 8.69 21.79 5.57
C ALA A 69 8.21 20.68 6.52
N THR A 70 6.90 20.62 6.78
CA THR A 70 6.30 19.61 7.65
C THR A 70 4.96 19.17 7.10
N HIS A 71 4.67 17.88 7.25
CA HIS A 71 3.40 17.26 6.89
C HIS A 71 2.89 16.43 8.06
N THR A 72 1.60 16.09 8.05
CA THR A 72 0.99 15.24 9.07
C THR A 72 0.54 13.93 8.44
N TRP A 73 0.96 12.81 9.02
CA TRP A 73 0.41 11.49 8.76
C TRP A 73 -0.57 11.14 9.87
N SER A 74 -1.76 10.65 9.54
CA SER A 74 -2.79 10.30 10.50
C SER A 74 -3.27 8.86 10.32
N MET A 75 -3.57 8.23 11.45
CA MET A 75 -4.20 6.91 11.53
C MET A 75 -5.40 7.02 12.46
N GLN A 76 -6.56 6.54 12.03
CA GLN A 76 -7.81 6.64 12.77
C GLN A 76 -8.41 5.25 13.01
N LYS A 77 -9.14 5.10 14.12
CA LYS A 77 -9.99 3.94 14.34
C LYS A 77 -11.17 3.95 13.36
N VAL A 78 -11.35 2.88 12.63
CA VAL A 78 -12.48 2.65 11.73
C VAL A 78 -13.38 1.57 12.34
N GLY A 79 -14.65 1.90 12.57
CA GLY A 79 -15.56 0.98 13.25
C GLY A 79 -15.33 0.78 14.75
N GLY A 80 -14.44 1.57 15.36
CA GLY A 80 -14.12 1.53 16.79
C GLY A 80 -12.75 0.96 17.14
N ASP A 81 -12.05 0.37 16.17
CA ASP A 81 -10.72 -0.22 16.35
C ASP A 81 -9.77 0.29 15.25
N TYR A 82 -8.47 0.29 15.53
CA TYR A 82 -7.45 0.43 14.49
C TYR A 82 -7.34 -0.88 13.69
N ALA A 83 -7.06 -0.79 12.40
CA ALA A 83 -6.86 -1.95 11.55
C ALA A 83 -5.69 -2.82 12.06
N ASP A 84 -4.62 -2.18 12.56
CA ASP A 84 -3.50 -2.83 13.24
C ASP A 84 -2.96 -1.90 14.35
N PRO A 85 -2.38 -2.42 15.45
CA PRO A 85 -1.78 -1.60 16.52
C PRO A 85 -0.49 -0.87 16.10
N SER A 86 0.14 -1.28 15.01
CA SER A 86 1.31 -0.63 14.43
C SER A 86 1.36 -0.84 12.92
N MET A 87 2.11 0.02 12.24
CA MET A 87 2.36 -0.09 10.80
C MET A 87 3.74 0.43 10.49
N TRP A 88 4.55 -0.30 9.72
CA TRP A 88 5.75 0.32 9.20
C TRP A 88 5.46 1.16 7.96
N LEU A 89 6.20 2.28 7.87
CA LEU A 89 6.15 3.23 6.77
C LEU A 89 7.58 3.57 6.35
N VAL A 90 7.92 3.28 5.09
CA VAL A 90 9.20 3.65 4.49
C VAL A 90 9.04 4.96 3.73
N LEU A 91 9.90 5.94 4.03
CA LEU A 91 9.94 7.25 3.40
C LEU A 91 11.24 7.38 2.61
N ILE A 92 11.15 7.61 1.29
CA ILE A 92 12.32 7.79 0.41
C ILE A 92 12.19 9.14 -0.31
N PRO A 93 13.04 10.13 0.03
CA PRO A 93 13.03 11.44 -0.64
C PRO A 93 13.39 11.32 -2.12
N THR A 94 12.75 12.15 -2.94
CA THR A 94 13.04 12.26 -4.38
C THR A 94 12.85 13.69 -4.87
N ASP A 95 13.61 14.09 -5.90
CA ASP A 95 13.42 15.35 -6.60
C ASP A 95 12.48 15.21 -7.83
N THR A 96 12.06 13.98 -8.13
CA THR A 96 11.24 13.65 -9.31
C THR A 96 10.09 12.74 -8.88
N PRO A 97 9.01 13.29 -8.30
CA PRO A 97 7.87 12.51 -7.86
C PRO A 97 7.00 12.08 -9.06
N THR A 98 7.34 10.94 -9.66
CA THR A 98 6.61 10.31 -10.77
C THR A 98 6.36 8.82 -10.48
N GLU A 99 5.39 8.23 -11.15
CA GLU A 99 5.10 6.81 -11.08
C GLU A 99 6.34 5.94 -11.39
N ASP A 100 7.08 6.26 -12.47
CA ASP A 100 8.33 5.56 -12.81
C ASP A 100 9.36 5.63 -11.68
N THR A 101 9.42 6.76 -10.96
CA THR A 101 10.31 6.91 -9.81
C THR A 101 9.86 6.05 -8.65
N MET A 102 8.57 5.99 -8.36
CA MET A 102 7.99 5.13 -7.34
C MET A 102 8.40 3.68 -7.58
N HIS A 103 8.12 3.13 -8.76
CA HIS A 103 8.52 1.76 -9.11
C HIS A 103 10.04 1.52 -9.05
N SER A 104 10.85 2.47 -9.45
CA SER A 104 12.31 2.31 -9.41
C SER A 104 12.89 2.21 -8.00
N LEU A 105 12.18 2.75 -7.00
CA LEU A 105 12.61 2.77 -5.60
C LEU A 105 12.14 1.54 -4.80
N GLU A 106 11.16 0.79 -5.27
CA GLU A 106 10.59 -0.40 -4.61
C GLU A 106 11.64 -1.43 -4.19
N SER A 107 12.58 -1.71 -5.08
CA SER A 107 13.61 -2.73 -4.84
C SER A 107 14.50 -2.46 -3.60
N GLY A 108 14.45 -1.24 -3.07
CA GLY A 108 15.18 -0.85 -1.87
C GLY A 108 14.38 -0.97 -0.57
N VAL A 109 13.06 -1.12 -0.66
CA VAL A 109 12.14 -1.05 0.49
C VAL A 109 12.39 -2.18 1.49
N GLU A 110 12.46 -3.43 1.00
CA GLU A 110 12.70 -4.61 1.85
C GLU A 110 14.00 -4.46 2.66
N ALA A 111 15.07 -3.99 2.04
CA ALA A 111 16.35 -3.80 2.72
C ALA A 111 16.28 -2.72 3.83
N LEU A 112 15.43 -1.69 3.66
CA LEU A 112 15.21 -0.67 4.67
C LEU A 112 14.40 -1.22 5.86
N VAL A 113 13.39 -2.04 5.60
CA VAL A 113 12.59 -2.74 6.63
C VAL A 113 13.45 -3.73 7.39
N ASP A 114 14.24 -4.57 6.70
CA ASP A 114 15.14 -5.57 7.29
C ASP A 114 16.25 -4.94 8.16
N ALA A 115 16.70 -3.73 7.81
CA ALA A 115 17.66 -2.99 8.61
C ALA A 115 17.09 -2.54 9.97
N GLY A 116 15.78 -2.61 10.14
CA GLY A 116 15.04 -2.24 11.34
C GLY A 116 14.45 -0.84 11.26
N CYS A 117 13.18 -0.71 11.65
CA CYS A 117 12.46 0.55 11.65
C CYS A 117 12.63 1.30 12.97
N THR A 118 12.62 2.62 12.89
CA THR A 118 12.62 3.48 14.09
C THR A 118 11.18 3.59 14.60
N VAL A 119 10.94 3.22 15.84
CA VAL A 119 9.62 3.37 16.48
C VAL A 119 9.27 4.84 16.64
N VAL A 120 8.04 5.20 16.30
CA VAL A 120 7.46 6.53 16.46
C VAL A 120 6.10 6.40 17.14
N GLU A 121 5.97 7.01 18.31
CA GLU A 121 4.76 6.99 19.11
C GLU A 121 3.79 8.12 18.69
N ASP A 122 2.53 8.01 19.11
CA ASP A 122 1.51 9.05 18.86
C ASP A 122 1.99 10.45 19.26
N GLY A 123 1.84 11.40 18.36
CA GLY A 123 2.26 12.79 18.52
C GLY A 123 3.75 13.06 18.27
N GLU A 124 4.55 12.04 17.98
CA GLU A 124 5.97 12.20 17.68
C GLU A 124 6.23 12.53 16.21
N SER A 125 7.52 12.76 15.90
CA SER A 125 7.95 13.21 14.56
C SER A 125 8.85 12.17 13.89
N MET A 126 8.53 11.84 12.66
CA MET A 126 9.40 11.16 11.70
C MET A 126 10.42 12.17 11.19
N SER A 127 11.60 12.17 11.77
CA SER A 127 12.70 13.10 11.46
C SER A 127 13.95 12.35 11.07
N SER A 128 14.97 13.09 10.60
CA SER A 128 16.25 12.50 10.16
C SER A 128 16.09 11.50 9.01
N ILE A 129 15.19 11.80 8.08
CA ILE A 129 14.96 11.00 6.88
C ILE A 129 16.22 11.05 6.01
N ALA A 130 16.84 9.90 5.77
CA ALA A 130 18.02 9.80 4.93
C ALA A 130 17.65 9.90 3.44
N ALA A 131 18.54 10.43 2.61
CA ALA A 131 18.32 10.49 1.16
C ALA A 131 18.15 9.09 0.51
N SER A 132 18.68 8.04 1.14
CA SER A 132 18.49 6.65 0.71
C SER A 132 17.21 6.00 1.24
N GLY A 133 16.41 6.74 1.99
CA GLY A 133 15.21 6.26 2.65
C GLY A 133 15.42 5.93 4.13
N THR A 134 14.31 5.89 4.86
CA THR A 134 14.24 5.56 6.29
C THR A 134 12.94 4.81 6.57
N CYS A 135 13.02 3.73 7.35
CA CYS A 135 11.86 2.99 7.84
C CYS A 135 11.45 3.50 9.23
N PHE A 136 10.17 3.74 9.41
CA PHE A 136 9.53 4.07 10.68
C PHE A 136 8.49 2.99 11.02
N GLU A 137 8.37 2.63 12.29
CA GLU A 137 7.30 1.80 12.82
C GLU A 137 6.38 2.69 13.65
N LEU A 138 5.19 2.94 13.12
CA LEU A 138 4.20 3.84 13.69
C LEU A 138 3.33 3.08 14.68
N HIS A 139 3.40 3.41 15.95
CA HIS A 139 2.56 2.83 17.00
C HIS A 139 1.34 3.72 17.25
N VAL A 140 0.15 3.14 17.16
CA VAL A 140 -1.09 3.89 17.43
C VAL A 140 -1.24 4.21 18.90
N GLY A 141 -1.84 5.38 19.20
CA GLY A 141 -2.16 5.80 20.56
C GLY A 141 -3.43 5.14 21.12
N ASP A 142 -3.75 5.47 22.38
CA ASP A 142 -4.97 5.00 23.05
C ASP A 142 -6.25 5.71 22.52
N GLY A 143 -6.08 6.87 21.88
CA GLY A 143 -7.15 7.71 21.33
C GLY A 143 -7.83 7.08 20.11
N ASP A 144 -8.82 7.79 19.56
CA ASP A 144 -9.49 7.40 18.31
C ASP A 144 -8.73 7.88 17.07
N ASP A 145 -7.83 8.83 17.26
CA ASP A 145 -6.99 9.43 16.23
C ASP A 145 -5.55 9.44 16.72
N THR A 146 -4.63 9.00 15.88
CA THR A 146 -3.18 9.05 16.07
C THR A 146 -2.57 9.89 14.97
N THR A 147 -1.62 10.76 15.31
CA THR A 147 -0.98 11.65 14.36
C THR A 147 0.53 11.67 14.51
N TYR A 148 1.24 11.77 13.40
CA TYR A 148 2.70 11.88 13.35
C TYR A 148 3.07 13.07 12.48
N THR A 149 4.14 13.77 12.85
CA THR A 149 4.69 14.84 12.01
C THR A 149 5.80 14.28 11.12
N ILE A 150 5.77 14.55 9.83
CA ILE A 150 6.85 14.23 8.90
C ILE A 150 7.70 15.50 8.70
N ASP A 151 8.99 15.44 9.03
CA ASP A 151 9.94 16.52 8.70
C ASP A 151 10.40 16.35 7.25
N THR A 152 9.83 17.16 6.38
CA THR A 152 10.12 17.20 4.94
C THR A 152 11.01 18.37 4.54
N SER A 153 11.65 19.03 5.53
CA SER A 153 12.55 20.16 5.29
C SER A 153 13.66 19.79 4.31
N GLY A 154 13.66 20.44 3.15
CA GLY A 154 14.67 20.24 2.10
C GLY A 154 14.33 19.13 1.08
N PHE A 155 13.14 18.55 1.15
CA PHE A 155 12.64 17.60 0.16
C PHE A 155 11.55 18.25 -0.70
N THR A 156 11.50 17.91 -1.98
CA THR A 156 10.48 18.38 -2.93
C THR A 156 9.50 17.28 -3.32
N GLY A 157 9.82 16.03 -3.01
CA GLY A 157 8.99 14.87 -3.24
C GLY A 157 9.36 13.74 -2.30
N MET A 158 8.44 12.82 -2.11
CA MET A 158 8.57 11.67 -1.22
C MET A 158 7.85 10.46 -1.81
N ALA A 159 8.55 9.35 -1.96
CA ALA A 159 7.93 8.05 -2.16
C ALA A 159 7.68 7.42 -0.78
N MET A 160 6.50 6.87 -0.60
CA MET A 160 6.03 6.26 0.64
C MET A 160 5.56 4.84 0.36
N TYR A 161 6.04 3.88 1.18
CA TYR A 161 5.62 2.49 1.10
C TYR A 161 5.12 2.06 2.47
N ALA A 162 3.92 1.53 2.54
CA ALA A 162 3.27 1.20 3.80
C ALA A 162 2.91 -0.28 3.88
N GLN A 163 3.04 -0.84 5.08
CA GLN A 163 2.67 -2.21 5.40
C GLN A 163 1.18 -2.48 5.13
N HIS A 164 0.34 -1.49 5.39
CA HIS A 164 -1.11 -1.53 5.20
C HIS A 164 -1.55 -0.41 4.27
N VAL A 165 -2.73 -0.58 3.66
CA VAL A 165 -3.34 0.47 2.85
C VAL A 165 -3.76 1.64 3.75
N PRO A 166 -3.28 2.88 3.53
CA PRO A 166 -3.56 4.00 4.43
C PRO A 166 -5.06 4.28 4.65
N THR A 167 -5.90 3.97 3.65
CA THR A 167 -7.36 4.17 3.75
C THR A 167 -8.05 3.21 4.74
N GLU A 168 -7.39 2.15 5.20
CA GLU A 168 -7.88 1.30 6.29
C GLU A 168 -7.91 2.04 7.64
N PHE A 169 -7.12 3.12 7.74
CA PHE A 169 -7.03 4.00 8.90
C PHE A 169 -7.72 5.35 8.65
N GLU A 170 -8.56 5.48 7.63
CA GLU A 170 -9.33 6.68 7.35
C GLU A 170 -10.79 6.53 7.78
N ARG A 171 -11.20 7.30 8.77
CA ARG A 171 -12.60 7.41 9.19
C ARG A 171 -13.25 8.67 8.60
N ASP A 172 -12.63 9.81 8.80
CA ASP A 172 -13.15 11.14 8.45
C ASP A 172 -12.04 12.17 8.12
N GLN A 173 -10.77 11.76 8.19
CA GLN A 173 -9.63 12.57 7.81
C GLN A 173 -8.71 11.79 6.89
N HIS A 174 -8.23 12.48 5.84
CA HIS A 174 -7.23 11.92 4.94
C HIS A 174 -5.91 11.65 5.67
N TYR A 175 -5.22 10.55 5.29
CA TYR A 175 -4.00 10.08 5.95
C TYR A 175 -2.82 11.04 5.83
N LEU A 176 -2.73 11.85 4.75
CA LEU A 176 -1.64 12.81 4.55
C LEU A 176 -2.16 14.23 4.37
N LYS A 177 -1.61 15.16 5.16
CA LYS A 177 -1.99 16.59 5.13
C LYS A 177 -0.76 17.47 5.10
N ASP A 178 -0.90 18.66 4.48
CA ASP A 178 0.08 19.74 4.54
C ASP A 178 0.13 20.43 5.92
N SER A 179 1.01 21.42 6.08
CA SER A 179 1.15 22.20 7.31
C SER A 179 -0.07 23.06 7.63
N ALA A 180 -0.95 23.31 6.67
CA ALA A 180 -2.22 24.02 6.84
C ALA A 180 -3.40 23.11 7.15
N GLY A 181 -3.18 21.77 7.12
CA GLY A 181 -4.20 20.75 7.32
C GLY A 181 -5.01 20.44 6.07
N THR A 182 -4.51 20.79 4.88
CA THR A 182 -5.13 20.45 3.61
C THR A 182 -4.69 19.05 3.20
N ASP A 183 -5.61 18.26 2.67
CA ASP A 183 -5.34 16.91 2.18
C ASP A 183 -4.37 16.96 0.99
N ILE A 184 -3.42 16.03 0.97
CA ILE A 184 -2.46 15.86 -0.13
C ILE A 184 -2.70 14.52 -0.78
N GLU A 185 -3.06 14.59 -2.07
CA GLU A 185 -3.23 13.41 -2.91
C GLU A 185 -1.89 12.97 -3.51
N PRO A 186 -1.67 11.67 -3.71
CA PRO A 186 -0.48 11.17 -4.39
C PRO A 186 -0.48 11.57 -5.88
N VAL A 187 0.69 11.83 -6.42
CA VAL A 187 0.91 12.00 -7.88
C VAL A 187 0.64 10.68 -8.61
N ALA A 188 1.04 9.57 -7.98
CA ALA A 188 0.73 8.21 -8.38
C ALA A 188 0.68 7.33 -7.13
N GLN A 189 -0.11 6.26 -7.18
CA GLN A 189 -0.21 5.27 -6.11
C GLN A 189 -0.61 3.91 -6.67
N GLU A 190 -0.29 2.86 -5.91
CA GLU A 190 -0.69 1.49 -6.19
C GLU A 190 -0.97 0.73 -4.89
N GLY A 191 -1.65 -0.42 -5.00
CA GLY A 191 -2.11 -1.22 -3.87
C GLY A 191 -3.64 -1.25 -3.77
N ALA A 192 -4.17 -2.06 -2.85
CA ALA A 192 -5.60 -2.19 -2.64
C ALA A 192 -6.19 -0.87 -2.12
N GLY A 193 -6.99 -0.20 -2.94
CA GLY A 193 -7.59 1.12 -2.65
C GLY A 193 -7.12 2.26 -3.54
N ALA A 194 -6.19 2.01 -4.47
CA ALA A 194 -5.89 2.95 -5.55
C ALA A 194 -7.17 3.12 -6.40
N HIS A 195 -7.89 4.22 -6.20
CA HIS A 195 -8.98 4.59 -7.09
C HIS A 195 -8.37 5.09 -8.39
N ASP A 196 -8.60 4.34 -9.48
CA ASP A 196 -8.31 4.77 -10.83
C ASP A 196 -9.02 6.12 -11.09
N HIS A 197 -8.28 7.22 -10.97
CA HIS A 197 -8.72 8.51 -11.47
C HIS A 197 -8.65 8.45 -12.99
N GLY A 198 -9.64 7.76 -13.60
CA GLY A 198 -9.80 7.70 -15.03
C GLY A 198 -9.69 9.10 -15.63
N HIS A 199 -8.63 9.35 -16.36
CA HIS A 199 -8.55 10.45 -17.30
C HIS A 199 -9.71 10.26 -18.25
N GLY A 200 -10.78 11.05 -18.07
CA GLY A 200 -11.88 11.12 -19.00
C GLY A 200 -11.32 11.51 -20.35
N GLU A 201 -11.20 10.56 -21.25
CA GLU A 201 -11.08 10.84 -22.66
C GLU A 201 -12.27 11.70 -23.03
N GLU A 202 -12.04 12.98 -23.30
CA GLU A 202 -12.99 13.82 -23.97
C GLU A 202 -13.27 13.17 -25.33
N GLU A 203 -14.39 12.44 -25.43
CA GLU A 203 -14.92 12.02 -26.72
C GLU A 203 -15.23 13.27 -27.54
N ASP A 204 -14.37 13.54 -28.52
CA ASP A 204 -14.61 14.47 -29.61
C ASP A 204 -15.92 14.01 -30.33
N LEU A 205 -17.05 14.55 -29.90
CA LEU A 205 -18.34 14.39 -30.57
C LEU A 205 -18.24 15.09 -31.93
N GLY A 206 -17.85 14.32 -32.93
CA GLY A 206 -17.80 14.70 -34.32
C GLY A 206 -19.01 15.52 -34.73
N ARG A 207 -18.73 16.75 -35.11
CA ARG A 207 -19.58 17.74 -35.73
C ARG A 207 -20.25 17.16 -36.96
N PHE A 208 -21.53 16.90 -36.90
CA PHE A 208 -22.36 16.73 -38.06
C PHE A 208 -22.65 18.11 -38.69
N ASP A 209 -22.08 18.36 -39.86
CA ASP A 209 -22.53 19.44 -40.75
C ASP A 209 -23.65 18.92 -41.66
N PRO A 210 -24.67 19.78 -41.99
CA PRO A 210 -25.88 19.44 -42.75
C PRO A 210 -25.68 19.23 -44.26
#